data_6cec822aaf145bdbf2a1dd01b264a1dd
#
_entry.id   6cec822aaf145bdbf2a1dd01b264a1dd
#
_cell.length_a   1.000
_cell.length_b   1.000
_cell.length_c   1.000
_cell.angle_alpha   90.00
_cell.angle_beta   90.00
_cell.angle_gamma   90.00
#
_symmetry.space_group_name_H-M   'P 1'
#
loop_
_entity.id
_entity.type
_entity.pdbx_description
1 polymer ?
#
loop_
_entity_poly.entity_id
_entity_poly.type
_entity_poly.pdbx_seq_one_letter_code
_entity_poly.pdbx_strand_id
1 'polypeptide(L)'
;EIRVDANGAFEEKNVSGVLAKLDAINVHSIEQPVRPGQRKLMREICQETSVPIALDEELIGIHLINDKMGVLESMRLQYIILKPSLHGGLVGTLEWISLAKEMAIGWWITSALESSIGLEVIARMAGFLNPQIPQGLGTGGLFENNFESSLVIEKGTLKYKNVKK
;
A
#
# COMPACT_ATOMS: atom_id res chain seq x y z
N GLU A 1 -6.21 -0.49 15.26
CA GLU A 1 -5.46 0.33 14.30
C GLU A 1 -6.38 0.65 13.12
N ILE A 2 -6.51 1.94 12.78
CA ILE A 2 -7.33 2.41 11.65
C ILE A 2 -6.39 2.99 10.60
N ARG A 3 -6.47 2.49 9.36
CA ARG A 3 -5.85 3.07 8.17
C ARG A 3 -6.95 3.62 7.29
N VAL A 4 -6.75 4.81 6.75
CA VAL A 4 -7.73 5.51 5.91
C VAL A 4 -7.16 5.59 4.50
N ASP A 5 -7.99 5.32 3.51
CA ASP A 5 -7.66 5.51 2.11
C ASP A 5 -8.48 6.66 1.53
N ALA A 6 -7.80 7.64 0.96
CA ALA A 6 -8.41 8.82 0.36
C ALA A 6 -8.49 8.74 -1.17
N ASN A 7 -7.75 7.83 -1.81
CA ASN A 7 -7.64 7.70 -3.27
C ASN A 7 -7.49 9.05 -4.00
N GLY A 8 -6.70 9.96 -3.44
CA GLY A 8 -6.44 11.27 -4.03
C GLY A 8 -7.63 12.23 -4.00
N ALA A 9 -8.60 12.03 -3.11
CA ALA A 9 -9.86 12.79 -3.13
C ALA A 9 -9.74 14.23 -2.62
N PHE A 10 -8.70 14.58 -1.87
CA PHE A 10 -8.60 15.91 -1.28
C PHE A 10 -7.87 16.89 -2.19
N GLU A 11 -8.24 18.16 -2.03
CA GLU A 11 -7.63 19.29 -2.70
C GLU A 11 -6.78 20.10 -1.71
N GLU A 12 -5.83 20.90 -2.21
CA GLU A 12 -4.96 21.78 -1.40
C GLU A 12 -5.74 22.61 -0.36
N LYS A 13 -6.89 23.15 -0.76
CA LYS A 13 -7.72 24.01 0.13
C LYS A 13 -8.35 23.28 1.33
N ASN A 14 -8.47 21.94 1.30
CA ASN A 14 -9.19 21.20 2.34
C ASN A 14 -8.38 20.09 3.02
N VAL A 15 -7.27 19.64 2.43
CA VAL A 15 -6.48 18.51 2.93
C VAL A 15 -5.99 18.70 4.35
N SER A 16 -5.46 19.87 4.70
CA SER A 16 -4.95 20.15 6.05
C SER A 16 -6.06 20.06 7.12
N GLY A 17 -7.26 20.55 6.82
CA GLY A 17 -8.41 20.45 7.73
C GLY A 17 -8.91 19.02 7.94
N VAL A 18 -8.78 18.17 6.92
CA VAL A 18 -9.10 16.73 7.03
C VAL A 18 -8.05 16.02 7.86
N LEU A 19 -6.77 16.26 7.58
CA LEU A 19 -5.66 15.66 8.33
C LEU A 19 -5.72 15.98 9.82
N ALA A 20 -6.04 17.22 10.18
CA ALA A 20 -6.22 17.60 11.58
C ALA A 20 -7.35 16.82 12.29
N LYS A 21 -8.43 16.49 11.57
CA LYS A 21 -9.51 15.64 12.12
C LYS A 21 -9.09 14.19 12.27
N LEU A 22 -8.30 13.67 11.35
CA LEU A 22 -7.77 12.31 11.41
C LEU A 22 -6.74 12.17 12.53
N ASP A 23 -5.90 13.17 12.73
CA ASP A 23 -4.95 13.24 13.84
C ASP A 23 -5.67 13.17 15.19
N ALA A 24 -6.75 13.93 15.36
CA ALA A 24 -7.54 13.95 16.58
C ALA A 24 -8.12 12.59 17.01
N ILE A 25 -8.26 11.64 16.07
CA ILE A 25 -8.73 10.27 16.34
C ILE A 25 -7.61 9.22 16.25
N ASN A 26 -6.36 9.65 16.16
CA ASN A 26 -5.16 8.81 16.15
C ASN A 26 -5.21 7.71 15.09
N VAL A 27 -5.49 8.03 13.83
CA VAL A 27 -5.37 7.07 12.73
C VAL A 27 -3.91 6.66 12.55
N HIS A 28 -3.68 5.41 12.19
CA HIS A 28 -2.33 4.90 11.92
C HIS A 28 -1.69 5.61 10.72
N SER A 29 -2.44 5.77 9.65
CA SER A 29 -1.97 6.41 8.41
C SER A 29 -3.13 6.79 7.51
N ILE A 30 -2.84 7.72 6.58
CA ILE A 30 -3.71 8.02 5.45
C ILE A 30 -3.00 7.69 4.14
N GLU A 31 -3.69 6.94 3.28
CA GLU A 31 -3.27 6.55 1.95
C GLU A 31 -3.66 7.63 0.94
N GLN A 32 -2.72 8.02 0.09
CA GLN A 32 -2.87 8.92 -1.07
C GLN A 32 -3.85 10.08 -0.85
N PRO A 33 -3.55 11.04 0.04
CA PRO A 33 -4.50 12.11 0.39
C PRO A 33 -4.87 13.02 -0.78
N VAL A 34 -3.92 13.29 -1.67
CA VAL A 34 -4.14 14.12 -2.87
C VAL A 34 -3.82 13.35 -4.15
N ARG A 35 -4.33 13.81 -5.29
CA ARG A 35 -4.14 13.15 -6.59
C ARG A 35 -2.67 12.97 -6.94
N PRO A 36 -2.30 11.85 -7.58
CA PRO A 36 -0.94 11.62 -8.07
C PRO A 36 -0.46 12.75 -8.98
N GLY A 37 0.88 12.95 -8.99
CA GLY A 37 1.52 14.00 -9.77
C GLY A 37 1.60 15.36 -9.07
N GLN A 38 0.96 15.55 -7.93
CA GLN A 38 1.04 16.78 -7.12
C GLN A 38 2.18 16.68 -6.08
N ARG A 39 3.39 16.29 -6.53
CA ARG A 39 4.52 15.97 -5.65
C ARG A 39 4.93 17.12 -4.72
N LYS A 40 4.80 18.37 -5.19
CA LYS A 40 5.10 19.53 -4.34
C LYS A 40 4.13 19.61 -3.17
N LEU A 41 2.83 19.55 -3.44
CA LEU A 41 1.79 19.56 -2.41
C LEU A 41 1.93 18.35 -1.46
N MET A 42 2.16 17.14 -2.01
CA MET A 42 2.37 15.94 -1.20
C MET A 42 3.57 16.09 -0.24
N ARG A 43 4.68 16.68 -0.71
CA ARG A 43 5.84 16.97 0.15
C ARG A 43 5.49 17.94 1.27
N GLU A 44 4.77 19.01 0.98
CA GLU A 44 4.31 19.98 1.98
C GLU A 44 3.43 19.29 3.02
N ILE A 45 2.47 18.48 2.58
CA ILE A 45 1.63 17.67 3.46
C ILE A 45 2.48 16.76 4.37
N CYS A 46 3.43 16.02 3.83
CA CYS A 46 4.30 15.13 4.61
C CYS A 46 5.16 15.87 5.65
N GLN A 47 5.44 17.15 5.43
CA GLN A 47 6.22 17.98 6.36
C GLN A 47 5.38 18.61 7.49
N GLU A 48 4.12 18.90 7.21
CA GLU A 48 3.25 19.68 8.08
C GLU A 48 2.32 18.82 8.94
N THR A 49 2.00 17.59 8.49
CA THR A 49 1.07 16.72 9.22
C THR A 49 1.77 15.80 10.22
N SER A 50 1.09 15.55 11.35
CA SER A 50 1.44 14.46 12.29
C SER A 50 0.88 13.11 11.86
N VAL A 51 -0.13 13.08 10.98
CA VAL A 51 -0.72 11.83 10.46
C VAL A 51 0.26 11.19 9.47
N PRO A 52 0.71 9.95 9.68
CA PRO A 52 1.61 9.29 8.75
C PRO A 52 0.99 9.12 7.36
N ILE A 53 1.75 9.49 6.34
CA ILE A 53 1.33 9.41 4.93
C ILE A 53 1.82 8.11 4.31
N ALA A 54 0.94 7.44 3.57
CA ALA A 54 1.25 6.29 2.73
C ALA A 54 0.98 6.61 1.25
N LEU A 55 1.96 6.36 0.38
CA LEU A 55 1.78 6.52 -1.07
C LEU A 55 1.29 5.22 -1.70
N ASP A 56 0.32 5.32 -2.59
CA ASP A 56 -0.18 4.23 -3.45
C ASP A 56 -0.12 4.64 -4.92
N GLU A 57 -1.12 5.38 -5.41
CA GLU A 57 -1.24 5.70 -6.84
C GLU A 57 -0.08 6.54 -7.37
N GLU A 58 0.62 7.29 -6.53
CA GLU A 58 1.83 8.03 -6.91
C GLU A 58 2.96 7.12 -7.41
N LEU A 59 2.96 5.84 -7.02
CA LEU A 59 3.99 4.86 -7.35
C LEU A 59 3.71 4.12 -8.67
N ILE A 60 2.46 4.18 -9.17
CA ILE A 60 2.04 3.45 -10.37
C ILE A 60 2.76 3.99 -11.61
N GLY A 61 3.26 3.07 -12.44
CA GLY A 61 3.95 3.43 -13.69
C GLY A 61 5.42 3.83 -13.53
N ILE A 62 5.97 3.81 -12.31
CA ILE A 62 7.38 4.08 -12.06
C ILE A 62 8.16 2.76 -12.09
N HIS A 63 8.95 2.56 -13.13
CA HIS A 63 9.63 1.28 -13.37
C HIS A 63 11.14 1.34 -13.12
N LEU A 64 11.79 2.46 -13.45
CA LEU A 64 13.23 2.59 -13.32
C LEU A 64 13.63 2.80 -11.85
N ILE A 65 14.68 2.11 -11.41
CA ILE A 65 15.14 2.14 -10.01
C ILE A 65 15.50 3.56 -9.55
N ASN A 66 16.12 4.37 -10.42
CA ASN A 66 16.47 5.75 -10.12
C ASN A 66 15.24 6.64 -9.95
N ASP A 67 14.17 6.39 -10.72
CA ASP A 67 12.92 7.13 -10.59
C ASP A 67 12.20 6.76 -9.29
N LYS A 68 12.20 5.46 -8.92
CA LYS A 68 11.69 4.98 -7.63
C LYS A 68 12.41 5.68 -6.48
N MET A 69 13.73 5.68 -6.49
CA MET A 69 14.55 6.35 -5.49
C MET A 69 14.23 7.84 -5.41
N GLY A 70 14.18 8.53 -6.56
CA GLY A 70 13.86 9.96 -6.61
C GLY A 70 12.48 10.32 -6.06
N VAL A 71 11.47 9.46 -6.20
CA VAL A 71 10.17 9.65 -5.58
C VAL A 71 10.28 9.56 -4.06
N LEU A 72 10.90 8.52 -3.53
CA LEU A 72 11.03 8.34 -2.08
C LEU A 72 11.86 9.44 -1.42
N GLU A 73 12.98 9.84 -2.02
CA GLU A 73 13.83 10.93 -1.53
C GLU A 73 13.14 12.29 -1.56
N SER A 74 12.27 12.50 -2.55
CA SER A 74 11.59 13.79 -2.73
C SER A 74 10.55 14.10 -1.67
N MET A 75 10.09 13.09 -0.91
CA MET A 75 9.01 13.20 0.06
C MET A 75 9.43 12.57 1.39
N ARG A 76 9.09 13.20 2.51
CA ARG A 76 9.34 12.66 3.86
C ARG A 76 8.15 11.79 4.30
N LEU A 77 7.84 10.76 3.51
CA LEU A 77 6.72 9.86 3.80
C LEU A 77 7.10 8.77 4.80
N GLN A 78 6.09 8.21 5.44
CA GLN A 78 6.28 7.16 6.44
C GLN A 78 6.02 5.78 5.87
N TYR A 79 5.17 5.65 4.84
CA TYR A 79 4.79 4.36 4.28
C TYR A 79 4.63 4.40 2.76
N ILE A 80 4.82 3.24 2.14
CA ILE A 80 4.41 2.96 0.75
C ILE A 80 3.51 1.73 0.71
N ILE A 81 2.57 1.73 -0.22
CA ILE A 81 1.65 0.64 -0.47
C ILE A 81 2.01 -0.01 -1.80
N LEU A 82 2.16 -1.32 -1.79
CA LEU A 82 2.69 -2.04 -2.92
C LEU A 82 1.66 -3.00 -3.48
N LYS A 83 1.27 -2.77 -4.73
CA LYS A 83 0.38 -3.62 -5.52
C LYS A 83 1.23 -4.32 -6.60
N PRO A 84 1.70 -5.56 -6.39
CA PRO A 84 2.65 -6.20 -7.31
C PRO A 84 2.21 -6.17 -8.78
N SER A 85 0.91 -6.32 -9.04
CA SER A 85 0.37 -6.23 -10.41
C SER A 85 0.56 -4.87 -11.09
N LEU A 86 0.78 -3.79 -10.33
CA LEU A 86 0.92 -2.41 -10.83
C LEU A 86 2.35 -1.88 -10.71
N HIS A 87 3.21 -2.53 -9.92
CA HIS A 87 4.54 -2.03 -9.55
C HIS A 87 5.69 -2.84 -10.20
N GLY A 88 5.46 -3.45 -11.36
CA GLY A 88 6.47 -4.23 -12.08
C GLY A 88 6.60 -5.68 -11.63
N GLY A 89 5.50 -6.28 -11.15
CA GLY A 89 5.46 -7.66 -10.69
C GLY A 89 6.21 -7.87 -9.38
N LEU A 90 6.60 -9.11 -9.11
CA LEU A 90 7.33 -9.45 -7.90
C LEU A 90 8.69 -8.76 -7.82
N VAL A 91 9.42 -8.67 -8.94
CA VAL A 91 10.74 -8.05 -8.98
C VAL A 91 10.65 -6.55 -8.69
N GLY A 92 9.77 -5.84 -9.40
CA GLY A 92 9.59 -4.40 -9.15
C GLY A 92 9.11 -4.07 -7.75
N THR A 93 8.31 -4.95 -7.15
CA THR A 93 7.89 -4.81 -5.74
C THR A 93 9.07 -5.00 -4.77
N LEU A 94 9.95 -5.98 -5.02
CA LEU A 94 11.16 -6.17 -4.20
C LEU A 94 12.13 -4.99 -4.30
N GLU A 95 12.25 -4.36 -5.47
CA GLU A 95 13.03 -3.14 -5.61
C GLU A 95 12.49 -2.00 -4.75
N TRP A 96 11.16 -1.77 -4.77
CA TRP A 96 10.51 -0.80 -3.89
C TRP A 96 10.76 -1.09 -2.41
N ILE A 97 10.65 -2.36 -2.00
CA ILE A 97 10.89 -2.79 -0.62
C ILE A 97 12.35 -2.55 -0.21
N SER A 98 13.31 -2.82 -1.11
CA SER A 98 14.73 -2.56 -0.84
C SER A 98 14.98 -1.09 -0.57
N LEU A 99 14.52 -0.21 -1.47
CA LEU A 99 14.66 1.23 -1.32
C LEU A 99 13.96 1.76 -0.06
N ALA A 100 12.74 1.28 0.22
CA ALA A 100 12.02 1.67 1.42
C ALA A 100 12.77 1.31 2.71
N LYS A 101 13.36 0.11 2.76
CA LYS A 101 14.19 -0.32 3.90
C LYS A 101 15.43 0.56 4.08
N GLU A 102 16.12 0.90 2.99
CA GLU A 102 17.30 1.78 3.02
C GLU A 102 16.97 3.18 3.56
N MET A 103 15.75 3.65 3.30
CA MET A 103 15.27 4.98 3.71
C MET A 103 14.45 4.96 5.00
N ALA A 104 14.36 3.82 5.70
CA ALA A 104 13.54 3.63 6.89
C ALA A 104 12.03 3.94 6.68
N ILE A 105 11.52 3.70 5.47
CA ILE A 105 10.11 3.84 5.09
C ILE A 105 9.42 2.50 5.32
N GLY A 106 8.29 2.51 6.02
CA GLY A 106 7.44 1.34 6.19
C GLY A 106 6.73 0.97 4.88
N TRP A 107 6.30 -0.29 4.77
CA TRP A 107 5.59 -0.74 3.57
C TRP A 107 4.61 -1.86 3.91
N TRP A 108 3.56 -1.98 3.11
CA TRP A 108 2.72 -3.17 3.09
C TRP A 108 2.29 -3.50 1.67
N ILE A 109 1.98 -4.77 1.47
CA ILE A 109 1.50 -5.30 0.20
C ILE A 109 -0.03 -5.36 0.24
N THR A 110 -0.66 -4.94 -0.84
CA THR A 110 -2.10 -5.06 -1.05
C THR A 110 -2.40 -5.63 -2.42
N SER A 111 -3.62 -6.06 -2.60
CA SER A 111 -4.16 -6.52 -3.88
C SER A 111 -4.63 -5.33 -4.71
N ALA A 112 -4.46 -5.42 -6.03
CA ALA A 112 -5.11 -4.54 -7.01
C ALA A 112 -6.39 -5.19 -7.57
N LEU A 113 -7.11 -5.97 -6.75
CA LEU A 113 -8.32 -6.73 -7.11
C LEU A 113 -8.06 -7.85 -8.13
N GLU A 114 -6.98 -8.59 -7.93
CA GLU A 114 -6.63 -9.76 -8.73
C GLU A 114 -7.66 -10.90 -8.58
N SER A 115 -7.66 -11.79 -9.56
CA SER A 115 -8.28 -13.11 -9.41
C SER A 115 -7.62 -13.91 -8.28
N SER A 116 -8.24 -15.00 -7.87
CA SER A 116 -7.67 -15.92 -6.86
C SER A 116 -6.26 -16.38 -7.21
N ILE A 117 -5.95 -16.58 -8.50
CA ILE A 117 -4.61 -16.99 -8.96
C ILE A 117 -3.57 -15.90 -8.65
N GLY A 118 -3.85 -14.66 -9.02
CA GLY A 118 -2.96 -13.53 -8.75
C GLY A 118 -2.81 -13.27 -7.25
N LEU A 119 -3.92 -13.30 -6.50
CA LEU A 119 -3.90 -13.14 -5.05
C LEU A 119 -3.06 -14.23 -4.35
N GLU A 120 -3.10 -15.47 -4.82
CA GLU A 120 -2.28 -16.53 -4.25
C GLU A 120 -0.79 -16.27 -4.43
N VAL A 121 -0.36 -15.77 -5.59
CA VAL A 121 1.04 -15.38 -5.83
C VAL A 121 1.46 -14.26 -4.88
N ILE A 122 0.63 -13.24 -4.72
CA ILE A 122 0.90 -12.11 -3.83
C ILE A 122 0.94 -12.56 -2.37
N ALA A 123 0.02 -13.43 -1.95
CA ALA A 123 -0.01 -13.99 -0.60
C ALA A 123 1.25 -14.80 -0.28
N ARG A 124 1.75 -15.60 -1.24
CA ARG A 124 3.02 -16.34 -1.09
C ARG A 124 4.20 -15.39 -0.93
N MET A 125 4.27 -14.33 -1.75
CA MET A 125 5.30 -13.30 -1.62
C MET A 125 5.26 -12.63 -0.24
N ALA A 126 4.08 -12.20 0.21
CA ALA A 126 3.92 -11.58 1.52
C ALA A 126 4.32 -12.55 2.65
N GLY A 127 3.92 -13.81 2.58
CA GLY A 127 4.31 -14.84 3.54
C GLY A 127 5.82 -15.09 3.57
N PHE A 128 6.49 -15.10 2.41
CA PHE A 128 7.95 -15.24 2.31
C PHE A 128 8.69 -14.04 2.93
N LEU A 129 8.20 -12.82 2.70
CA LEU A 129 8.79 -11.59 3.22
C LEU A 129 8.54 -11.41 4.73
N ASN A 130 7.55 -12.10 5.29
CA ASN A 130 7.19 -12.08 6.70
C ASN A 130 7.13 -10.66 7.32
N PRO A 131 6.32 -9.74 6.76
CA PRO A 131 6.20 -8.38 7.26
C PRO A 131 5.58 -8.36 8.67
N GLN A 132 6.03 -7.42 9.49
CA GLN A 132 5.58 -7.32 10.89
C GLN A 132 4.25 -6.56 11.06
N ILE A 133 3.76 -5.94 9.99
CA ILE A 133 2.49 -5.19 9.99
C ILE A 133 1.44 -5.88 9.13
N PRO A 134 0.14 -5.69 9.41
CA PRO A 134 -0.94 -6.27 8.60
C PRO A 134 -0.86 -5.87 7.13
N GLN A 135 -1.14 -6.83 6.24
CA GLN A 135 -1.15 -6.66 4.79
C GLN A 135 -2.58 -6.54 4.25
N GLY A 136 -2.76 -5.88 3.10
CA GLY A 136 -4.08 -5.65 2.49
C GLY A 136 -4.52 -6.75 1.51
N LEU A 137 -4.63 -8.00 1.94
CA LEU A 137 -4.88 -9.15 1.06
C LEU A 137 -6.30 -9.76 1.20
N GLY A 138 -7.25 -9.01 1.75
CA GLY A 138 -8.61 -9.49 2.02
C GLY A 138 -9.58 -9.49 0.83
N THR A 139 -9.12 -9.30 -0.40
CA THR A 139 -9.95 -9.01 -1.58
C THR A 139 -10.44 -10.25 -2.36
N GLY A 140 -10.04 -11.46 -1.96
CA GLY A 140 -10.31 -12.69 -2.73
C GLY A 140 -11.78 -13.08 -2.89
N GLY A 141 -12.71 -12.48 -2.14
CA GLY A 141 -14.14 -12.75 -2.21
C GLY A 141 -14.95 -11.77 -3.06
N LEU A 142 -14.31 -10.87 -3.81
CA LEU A 142 -15.00 -9.81 -4.56
C LEU A 142 -15.61 -10.27 -5.88
N PHE A 143 -15.15 -11.37 -6.46
CA PHE A 143 -15.59 -11.86 -7.76
C PHE A 143 -16.37 -13.16 -7.62
N GLU A 144 -17.60 -13.21 -8.14
CA GLU A 144 -18.44 -14.41 -8.17
C GLU A 144 -17.91 -15.49 -9.16
N ASN A 145 -17.31 -15.04 -10.27
CA ASN A 145 -16.74 -15.87 -11.33
C ASN A 145 -15.22 -16.11 -11.16
N ASN A 146 -14.75 -16.20 -9.94
CA ASN A 146 -13.33 -16.38 -9.65
C ASN A 146 -12.91 -17.86 -9.75
N PHE A 147 -11.61 -18.11 -9.83
CA PHE A 147 -11.05 -19.46 -9.78
C PHE A 147 -11.10 -20.03 -8.36
N GLU A 148 -11.14 -21.37 -8.26
CA GLU A 148 -10.95 -22.02 -6.97
C GLU A 148 -9.62 -21.63 -6.35
N SER A 149 -9.62 -21.40 -5.05
CA SER A 149 -8.42 -20.97 -4.30
C SER A 149 -8.17 -21.86 -3.11
N SER A 150 -6.89 -22.08 -2.84
CA SER A 150 -6.42 -22.66 -1.59
C SER A 150 -6.44 -21.67 -0.42
N LEU A 151 -6.69 -20.40 -0.69
CA LEU A 151 -6.75 -19.34 0.32
C LEU A 151 -8.15 -19.22 0.92
N VAL A 152 -8.20 -18.97 2.22
CA VAL A 152 -9.43 -18.62 2.95
C VAL A 152 -9.14 -17.47 3.92
N ILE A 153 -10.14 -16.63 4.15
CA ILE A 153 -10.09 -15.60 5.17
C ILE A 153 -10.82 -16.11 6.41
N GLU A 154 -10.10 -16.26 7.49
CA GLU A 154 -10.64 -16.65 8.77
C GLU A 154 -10.26 -15.64 9.86
N LYS A 155 -11.25 -15.01 10.48
CA LYS A 155 -11.05 -14.03 11.56
C LYS A 155 -10.05 -12.92 11.22
N GLY A 156 -10.17 -12.38 9.99
CA GLY A 156 -9.28 -11.32 9.49
C GLY A 156 -7.88 -11.77 9.09
N THR A 157 -7.62 -13.07 9.05
CA THR A 157 -6.34 -13.65 8.63
C THR A 157 -6.52 -14.45 7.35
N LEU A 158 -5.66 -14.18 6.35
CA LEU A 158 -5.58 -14.99 5.14
C LEU A 158 -4.75 -16.24 5.42
N LYS A 159 -5.31 -17.41 5.12
CA LYS A 159 -4.69 -18.71 5.39
C LYS A 159 -4.81 -19.63 4.19
N TYR A 160 -3.91 -20.62 4.10
CA TYR A 160 -4.11 -21.76 3.21
C TYR A 160 -5.10 -22.75 3.83
N LYS A 161 -6.05 -23.23 3.04
CA LYS A 161 -6.89 -24.37 3.42
C LYS A 161 -5.98 -25.54 3.78
N ASN A 162 -6.21 -26.15 4.93
CA ASN A 162 -5.58 -27.44 5.24
C ASN A 162 -6.08 -28.47 4.24
N VAL A 163 -5.28 -28.78 3.24
CA VAL A 163 -5.53 -29.95 2.39
C VAL A 163 -5.28 -31.15 3.30
N LYS A 164 -6.34 -31.79 3.77
CA LYS A 164 -6.20 -33.12 4.36
C LYS A 164 -5.58 -34.01 3.31
N LYS A 165 -4.34 -34.47 3.54
CA LYS A 165 -3.70 -35.51 2.76
C LYS A 165 -4.48 -36.82 2.84
#